data_8088b0704bfba24008ddad44248bb59b
#
_entry.id   8088b0704bfba24008ddad44248bb59b
#
_cell.length_a   1.000
_cell.length_b   1.000
_cell.length_c   1.000
_cell.angle_alpha   90.00
_cell.angle_beta   90.00
_cell.angle_gamma   90.00
#
_symmetry.space_group_name_H-M   'P 1'
#
loop_
_entity.id
_entity.type
_entity.pdbx_description
1 polymer ?
#
loop_
_entity_poly.entity_id
_entity_poly.type
_entity_poly.pdbx_seq_one_letter_code
_entity_poly.pdbx_strand_id
1 'polypeptide(L)'
;MKRFLVSCFIYAIFACNILAQTQMNRNYLYNRGYKANIQASVLFANNSELSSISSSHGYSFGNGLYLGGGTGIVYSPLRKLNVRNQIIIPFFGEIKYSFLKNAIVSPFVDLVAGGAYNYSSYGTGYLLKPSVGLDVWRFSASVGVGRYAINYATVDGRQNGEPAIIGDKQTSTGLFISIAYNFR
;
A
#
# COMPACT_ATOMS: atom_id res chain seq x y z
N MET A 1 9.03 8.27 -23.62
CA MET A 1 8.56 7.63 -22.40
C MET A 1 7.05 7.77 -22.16
N LYS A 2 6.42 8.97 -22.22
CA LYS A 2 4.97 9.14 -21.96
C LYS A 2 4.05 8.31 -22.88
N ARG A 3 4.39 8.15 -24.17
CA ARG A 3 3.58 7.36 -25.14
C ARG A 3 3.65 5.86 -24.88
N PHE A 4 4.74 5.35 -24.33
CA PHE A 4 4.90 3.93 -23.99
C PHE A 4 4.03 3.54 -22.77
N LEU A 5 3.95 4.41 -21.76
CA LEU A 5 3.08 4.21 -20.59
C LEU A 5 1.59 4.18 -20.95
N VAL A 6 1.14 5.06 -21.84
CA VAL A 6 -0.24 5.09 -22.33
C VAL A 6 -0.57 3.82 -23.12
N SER A 7 0.35 3.35 -23.96
CA SER A 7 0.17 2.10 -24.70
C SER A 7 0.06 0.89 -23.78
N CYS A 8 0.93 0.77 -22.76
CA CYS A 8 0.84 -0.30 -21.76
C CYS A 8 -0.47 -0.26 -20.97
N PHE A 9 -0.97 0.93 -20.66
CA PHE A 9 -2.26 1.09 -19.95
C PHE A 9 -3.45 0.65 -20.80
N ILE A 10 -3.43 0.97 -22.10
CA ILE A 10 -4.46 0.54 -23.06
C ILE A 10 -4.41 -0.99 -23.24
N TYR A 11 -3.23 -1.59 -23.38
CA TYR A 11 -3.09 -3.05 -23.47
C TYR A 11 -3.54 -3.76 -22.19
N ALA A 12 -3.29 -3.19 -21.01
CA ALA A 12 -3.79 -3.74 -19.75
C ALA A 12 -5.32 -3.71 -19.66
N ILE A 13 -5.97 -2.64 -20.14
CA ILE A 13 -7.43 -2.54 -20.21
C ILE A 13 -7.99 -3.56 -21.22
N PHE A 14 -7.37 -3.75 -22.38
CA PHE A 14 -7.79 -4.75 -23.36
C PHE A 14 -7.61 -6.18 -22.86
N ALA A 15 -6.51 -6.50 -22.19
CA ALA A 15 -6.26 -7.80 -21.57
C ALA A 15 -7.29 -8.12 -20.47
N CYS A 16 -7.70 -7.12 -19.68
CA CYS A 16 -8.78 -7.26 -18.70
C CYS A 16 -10.13 -7.60 -19.36
N ASN A 17 -10.44 -7.04 -20.54
CA ASN A 17 -11.68 -7.37 -21.24
C ASN A 17 -11.71 -8.80 -21.81
N ILE A 18 -10.58 -9.35 -22.24
CA ILE A 18 -10.47 -10.73 -22.73
C ILE A 18 -10.61 -11.74 -21.58
N LEU A 19 -10.03 -11.45 -20.43
CA LEU A 19 -10.16 -12.26 -19.21
C LEU A 19 -11.59 -12.21 -18.62
N ALA A 20 -12.34 -11.15 -18.89
CA ALA A 20 -13.72 -10.98 -18.44
C ALA A 20 -14.71 -11.96 -19.11
N GLN A 21 -14.37 -12.57 -20.23
CA GLN A 21 -15.25 -13.51 -20.96
C GLN A 21 -15.17 -14.96 -20.46
N THR A 22 -14.18 -15.33 -19.67
CA THR A 22 -14.13 -16.64 -19.05
C THR A 22 -15.11 -16.72 -17.88
N GLN A 23 -16.01 -17.67 -17.89
CA GLN A 23 -16.97 -17.94 -16.79
C GLN A 23 -16.22 -18.38 -15.53
N MET A 24 -15.61 -17.44 -14.81
CA MET A 24 -15.00 -17.69 -13.52
C MET A 24 -16.03 -17.51 -12.41
N ASN A 25 -15.93 -18.35 -11.40
CA ASN A 25 -16.82 -18.43 -10.25
C ASN A 25 -17.04 -17.05 -9.62
N ARG A 26 -18.20 -16.43 -9.90
CA ARG A 26 -18.56 -15.02 -9.66
C ARG A 26 -18.67 -14.64 -8.19
N ASN A 27 -18.56 -15.62 -7.28
CA ASN A 27 -18.90 -15.41 -5.87
C ASN A 27 -17.68 -15.15 -4.96
N TYR A 28 -16.47 -15.07 -5.51
CA TYR A 28 -15.25 -15.02 -4.70
C TYR A 28 -15.14 -13.77 -3.83
N LEU A 29 -15.46 -12.60 -4.37
CA LEU A 29 -15.31 -11.31 -3.67
C LEU A 29 -16.33 -11.13 -2.52
N TYR A 30 -17.50 -11.76 -2.63
CA TYR A 30 -18.61 -11.60 -1.68
C TYR A 30 -18.81 -12.78 -0.77
N ASN A 31 -17.93 -13.78 -0.80
CA ASN A 31 -18.00 -14.87 0.16
C ASN A 31 -17.67 -14.36 1.57
N ARG A 32 -18.57 -14.66 2.50
CA ARG A 32 -18.35 -14.41 3.91
C ARG A 32 -17.25 -15.31 4.44
N GLY A 33 -16.34 -14.77 5.24
CA GLY A 33 -15.30 -15.55 5.88
C GLY A 33 -13.93 -14.87 5.87
N TYR A 34 -12.94 -15.64 6.28
CA TYR A 34 -11.56 -15.20 6.30
C TYR A 34 -11.05 -14.91 4.87
N LYS A 35 -10.32 -13.82 4.75
CA LYS A 35 -9.60 -13.45 3.52
C LYS A 35 -8.24 -12.89 3.87
N ALA A 36 -7.30 -13.12 2.97
CA ALA A 36 -5.98 -12.54 3.04
C ALA A 36 -5.58 -11.97 1.68
N ASN A 37 -4.69 -11.00 1.68
CA ASN A 37 -4.08 -10.47 0.46
C ASN A 37 -2.58 -10.25 0.63
N ILE A 38 -1.87 -10.27 -0.49
CA ILE A 38 -0.51 -9.77 -0.60
C ILE A 38 -0.54 -8.63 -1.60
N GLN A 39 -0.02 -7.47 -1.21
CA GLN A 39 -0.03 -6.23 -1.97
C GLN A 39 1.40 -5.74 -2.21
N ALA A 40 1.71 -5.40 -3.45
CA ALA A 40 2.88 -4.63 -3.82
C ALA A 40 2.44 -3.21 -4.20
N SER A 41 3.14 -2.19 -3.70
CA SER A 41 2.82 -0.80 -4.04
C SER A 41 4.07 0.07 -4.19
N VAL A 42 3.95 1.11 -5.01
CA VAL A 42 4.96 2.16 -5.18
C VAL A 42 4.29 3.50 -4.90
N LEU A 43 4.85 4.25 -3.95
CA LEU A 43 4.44 5.60 -3.61
C LEU A 43 5.44 6.59 -4.21
N PHE A 44 4.94 7.54 -4.99
CA PHE A 44 5.69 8.62 -5.61
C PHE A 44 5.51 9.89 -4.78
N ALA A 45 6.44 10.16 -3.88
CA ALA A 45 6.47 11.41 -3.09
C ALA A 45 7.45 12.41 -3.71
N ASN A 46 7.30 13.70 -3.36
CA ASN A 46 8.10 14.78 -3.96
C ASN A 46 9.63 14.61 -3.85
N ASN A 47 10.11 13.92 -2.81
CA ASN A 47 11.55 13.76 -2.53
C ASN A 47 12.00 12.30 -2.40
N SER A 48 11.09 11.33 -2.50
CA SER A 48 11.41 9.91 -2.32
C SER A 48 10.40 9.01 -3.05
N GLU A 49 10.87 7.87 -3.50
CA GLU A 49 10.02 6.78 -3.99
C GLU A 49 10.02 5.70 -2.91
N LEU A 50 8.84 5.28 -2.46
CA LEU A 50 8.72 4.21 -1.48
C LEU A 50 8.11 2.98 -2.16
N SER A 51 8.88 1.90 -2.19
CA SER A 51 8.38 0.59 -2.65
C SER A 51 7.99 -0.25 -1.45
N SER A 52 6.86 -0.92 -1.51
CA SER A 52 6.40 -1.75 -0.40
C SER A 52 5.80 -3.07 -0.84
N ILE A 53 5.99 -4.08 0.00
CA ILE A 53 5.27 -5.36 -0.04
C ILE A 53 4.62 -5.53 1.33
N SER A 54 3.32 -5.81 1.34
CA SER A 54 2.54 -5.99 2.56
C SER A 54 1.58 -7.16 2.44
N SER A 55 1.20 -7.72 3.58
CA SER A 55 0.15 -8.74 3.68
C SER A 55 -0.89 -8.28 4.67
N SER A 56 -2.16 -8.47 4.32
CA SER A 56 -3.31 -8.19 5.16
C SER A 56 -4.15 -9.44 5.34
N HIS A 57 -4.64 -9.64 6.55
CA HIS A 57 -5.45 -10.76 6.97
C HIS A 57 -6.70 -10.23 7.66
N GLY A 58 -7.87 -10.75 7.32
CA GLY A 58 -9.10 -10.21 7.87
C GLY A 58 -10.34 -11.03 7.55
N TYR A 59 -11.48 -10.39 7.71
CA TYR A 59 -12.79 -11.00 7.56
C TYR A 59 -13.64 -10.23 6.56
N SER A 60 -14.22 -10.95 5.61
CA SER A 60 -15.24 -10.45 4.68
C SER A 60 -16.62 -10.74 5.19
N PHE A 61 -17.48 -9.74 5.26
CA PHE A 61 -18.86 -9.86 5.79
C PHE A 61 -19.85 -10.36 4.73
N GLY A 62 -19.42 -10.54 3.49
CA GLY A 62 -20.30 -11.02 2.39
C GLY A 62 -21.19 -9.94 1.79
N ASN A 63 -21.13 -8.71 2.27
CA ASN A 63 -21.85 -7.54 1.75
C ASN A 63 -20.94 -6.54 1.01
N GLY A 64 -19.71 -6.94 0.68
CA GLY A 64 -18.70 -6.08 0.08
C GLY A 64 -17.73 -5.48 1.08
N LEU A 65 -18.06 -5.49 2.39
CA LEU A 65 -17.19 -4.99 3.45
C LEU A 65 -16.14 -6.05 3.84
N TYR A 66 -14.90 -5.60 3.92
CA TYR A 66 -13.76 -6.33 4.47
C TYR A 66 -13.11 -5.49 5.56
N LEU A 67 -12.80 -6.13 6.68
CA LEU A 67 -12.00 -5.56 7.76
C LEU A 67 -10.81 -6.48 8.01
N GLY A 68 -9.63 -5.90 8.01
CA GLY A 68 -8.39 -6.64 8.18
C GLY A 68 -7.33 -5.87 8.93
N GLY A 69 -6.23 -6.54 9.17
CA GLY A 69 -5.01 -5.98 9.68
C GLY A 69 -3.81 -6.64 9.04
N GLY A 70 -2.71 -5.95 9.01
CA GLY A 70 -1.54 -6.46 8.29
C GLY A 70 -0.23 -5.81 8.70
N THR A 71 0.81 -6.32 8.06
CA THR A 71 2.18 -5.81 8.18
C THR A 71 2.88 -5.93 6.83
N GLY A 72 4.06 -5.35 6.72
CA GLY A 72 4.83 -5.40 5.49
C GLY A 72 6.23 -4.85 5.66
N ILE A 73 6.88 -4.61 4.53
CA ILE A 73 8.17 -3.98 4.43
C ILE A 73 8.07 -2.84 3.41
N VAL A 74 8.50 -1.66 3.80
CA VAL A 74 8.62 -0.49 2.93
C VAL A 74 10.10 -0.15 2.79
N TYR A 75 10.54 -0.06 1.57
CA TYR A 75 11.89 0.35 1.20
C TYR A 75 11.87 1.76 0.63
N SER A 76 12.69 2.65 1.18
CA SER A 76 12.83 4.04 0.74
C SER A 76 14.29 4.33 0.38
N PRO A 77 14.62 4.45 -0.92
CA PRO A 77 15.94 4.94 -1.34
C PRO A 77 15.98 6.47 -1.20
N LEU A 78 16.64 6.98 -0.17
CA LEU A 78 16.86 8.41 0.02
C LEU A 78 17.99 8.91 -0.88
N ARG A 79 17.65 9.48 -2.04
CA ARG A 79 18.62 9.97 -3.03
C ARG A 79 19.28 11.31 -2.68
N LYS A 80 18.81 12.08 -1.71
CA LYS A 80 19.21 13.49 -1.54
C LYS A 80 20.05 13.85 -0.32
N LEU A 81 20.19 12.97 0.64
CA LEU A 81 21.04 13.16 1.81
C LEU A 81 21.86 11.90 1.94
N ASN A 82 23.13 11.95 2.25
CA ASN A 82 24.02 10.80 2.52
C ASN A 82 23.50 9.82 3.61
N VAL A 83 22.21 9.61 3.65
CA VAL A 83 21.47 8.77 4.59
C VAL A 83 21.25 7.41 3.94
N ARG A 84 21.53 6.35 4.71
CA ARG A 84 21.33 4.95 4.27
C ARG A 84 19.89 4.69 3.86
N ASN A 85 19.70 3.79 2.90
CA ASN A 85 18.40 3.23 2.53
C ASN A 85 17.60 2.85 3.79
N GLN A 86 16.32 3.22 3.82
CA GLN A 86 15.50 2.98 5.00
C GLN A 86 14.59 1.79 4.81
N ILE A 87 14.50 0.97 5.84
CA ILE A 87 13.57 -0.15 5.93
C ILE A 87 12.56 0.20 7.02
N ILE A 88 11.28 0.26 6.63
CA ILE A 88 10.16 0.62 7.50
C ILE A 88 9.23 -0.59 7.57
N ILE A 89 8.81 -0.95 8.78
CA ILE A 89 7.88 -2.04 9.03
C ILE A 89 6.54 -1.43 9.47
N PRO A 90 5.52 -1.39 8.61
CA PRO A 90 4.19 -0.93 8.97
C PRO A 90 3.39 -2.02 9.69
N PHE A 91 2.53 -1.60 10.63
CA PHE A 91 1.45 -2.38 11.23
C PHE A 91 0.17 -1.60 11.05
N PHE A 92 -0.83 -2.16 10.38
CA PHE A 92 -1.98 -1.40 9.96
C PHE A 92 -3.29 -2.17 10.08
N GLY A 93 -4.38 -1.40 10.18
CA GLY A 93 -5.73 -1.84 9.90
C GLY A 93 -6.14 -1.46 8.48
N GLU A 94 -6.98 -2.26 7.87
CA GLU A 94 -7.52 -2.10 6.53
C GLU A 94 -9.04 -2.20 6.56
N ILE A 95 -9.72 -1.24 5.94
CA ILE A 95 -11.16 -1.23 5.71
C ILE A 95 -11.37 -1.09 4.21
N LYS A 96 -11.92 -2.11 3.57
CA LYS A 96 -12.19 -2.12 2.13
C LYS A 96 -13.68 -2.36 1.88
N TYR A 97 -14.27 -1.61 0.96
CA TYR A 97 -15.64 -1.78 0.52
C TYR A 97 -15.71 -1.91 -1.00
N SER A 98 -16.19 -3.07 -1.47
CA SER A 98 -16.39 -3.38 -2.89
C SER A 98 -17.86 -3.19 -3.25
N PHE A 99 -18.15 -2.42 -4.30
CA PHE A 99 -19.51 -1.94 -4.59
C PHE A 99 -20.38 -2.93 -5.38
N LEU A 100 -19.79 -3.69 -6.31
CA LEU A 100 -20.56 -4.53 -7.24
C LEU A 100 -20.53 -6.00 -6.83
N LYS A 101 -21.68 -6.47 -6.36
CA LYS A 101 -21.92 -7.89 -6.08
C LYS A 101 -22.14 -8.65 -7.39
N ASN A 102 -21.50 -9.79 -7.56
CA ASN A 102 -21.63 -10.65 -8.75
C ASN A 102 -21.06 -10.08 -10.07
N ALA A 103 -20.27 -9.02 -10.03
CA ALA A 103 -19.55 -8.52 -11.19
C ALA A 103 -18.16 -9.16 -11.31
N ILE A 104 -17.68 -9.34 -12.53
CA ILE A 104 -16.31 -9.81 -12.80
C ILE A 104 -15.31 -8.74 -12.36
N VAL A 105 -15.68 -7.48 -12.57
CA VAL A 105 -14.93 -6.30 -12.16
C VAL A 105 -15.75 -5.55 -11.13
N SER A 106 -15.22 -5.36 -9.94
CA SER A 106 -15.88 -4.63 -8.86
C SER A 106 -15.02 -3.42 -8.44
N PRO A 107 -15.52 -2.20 -8.62
CA PRO A 107 -14.86 -1.04 -8.03
C PRO A 107 -14.90 -1.12 -6.51
N PHE A 108 -13.85 -0.60 -5.86
CA PHE A 108 -13.77 -0.54 -4.41
C PHE A 108 -13.17 0.77 -3.93
N VAL A 109 -13.44 1.08 -2.67
CA VAL A 109 -12.71 2.05 -1.86
C VAL A 109 -12.00 1.30 -0.74
N ASP A 110 -10.82 1.78 -0.39
CA ASP A 110 -9.98 1.15 0.62
C ASP A 110 -9.28 2.21 1.46
N LEU A 111 -9.19 1.95 2.76
CA LEU A 111 -8.48 2.78 3.72
C LEU A 111 -7.56 1.91 4.57
N VAL A 112 -6.27 2.17 4.45
CA VAL A 112 -5.24 1.57 5.29
C VAL A 112 -4.69 2.63 6.23
N ALA A 113 -4.72 2.35 7.54
CA ALA A 113 -4.20 3.26 8.56
C ALA A 113 -3.48 2.47 9.67
N GLY A 114 -2.38 3.02 10.21
CA GLY A 114 -1.66 2.33 11.25
C GLY A 114 -0.37 3.01 11.71
N GLY A 115 0.41 2.27 12.48
CA GLY A 115 1.74 2.64 12.93
C GLY A 115 2.83 2.13 11.99
N ALA A 116 4.01 2.72 12.07
CA ALA A 116 5.18 2.30 11.32
C ALA A 116 6.42 2.37 12.22
N TYR A 117 7.28 1.38 12.11
CA TYR A 117 8.56 1.33 12.78
C TYR A 117 9.69 1.37 11.76
N ASN A 118 10.59 2.34 11.89
CA ASN A 118 11.76 2.43 11.02
C ASN A 118 12.93 1.67 11.66
N TYR A 119 13.26 0.53 11.09
CA TYR A 119 14.35 -0.32 11.56
C TYR A 119 15.73 0.33 11.40
N SER A 120 15.92 1.15 10.36
CA SER A 120 17.22 1.75 10.05
C SER A 120 17.59 2.92 10.97
N SER A 121 16.61 3.59 11.59
CA SER A 121 16.82 4.77 12.44
C SER A 121 16.12 4.69 13.80
N TYR A 122 15.59 3.52 14.15
CA TYR A 122 14.86 3.27 15.42
C TYR A 122 13.70 4.26 15.65
N GLY A 123 13.13 4.81 14.57
CA GLY A 123 12.06 5.78 14.63
C GLY A 123 10.69 5.13 14.58
N THR A 124 9.69 5.80 15.13
CA THR A 124 8.28 5.40 15.04
C THR A 124 7.48 6.43 14.27
N GLY A 125 6.39 6.00 13.68
CA GLY A 125 5.56 6.88 12.89
C GLY A 125 4.17 6.32 12.63
N TYR A 126 3.45 6.95 11.71
CA TYR A 126 2.15 6.50 11.26
C TYR A 126 2.07 6.48 9.74
N LEU A 127 1.12 5.68 9.23
CA LEU A 127 0.77 5.63 7.83
C LEU A 127 -0.73 5.84 7.66
N LEU A 128 -1.11 6.48 6.55
CA LEU A 128 -2.48 6.63 6.10
C LEU A 128 -2.51 6.54 4.58
N LYS A 129 -3.33 5.62 4.03
CA LYS A 129 -3.40 5.34 2.60
C LYS A 129 -4.86 5.14 2.16
N PRO A 130 -5.64 6.21 1.93
CA PRO A 130 -6.90 6.10 1.20
C PRO A 130 -6.65 5.77 -0.27
N SER A 131 -7.47 4.89 -0.84
CA SER A 131 -7.38 4.49 -2.23
C SER A 131 -8.72 4.10 -2.84
N VAL A 132 -8.75 4.11 -4.16
CA VAL A 132 -9.83 3.57 -4.99
C VAL A 132 -9.22 2.58 -5.98
N GLY A 133 -9.99 1.58 -6.35
CA GLY A 133 -9.46 0.56 -7.24
C GLY A 133 -10.52 -0.35 -7.86
N LEU A 134 -10.02 -1.37 -8.54
CA LEU A 134 -10.82 -2.39 -9.18
C LEU A 134 -10.35 -3.77 -8.72
N ASP A 135 -11.30 -4.55 -8.28
CA ASP A 135 -11.12 -6.00 -8.05
C ASP A 135 -11.49 -6.74 -9.33
N VAL A 136 -10.59 -7.57 -9.82
CA VAL A 136 -10.81 -8.47 -10.95
C VAL A 136 -10.44 -9.88 -10.51
N TRP A 137 -11.44 -10.67 -10.22
CA TRP A 137 -11.28 -12.01 -9.69
C TRP A 137 -10.43 -12.04 -8.41
N ARG A 138 -9.19 -12.56 -8.46
CA ARG A 138 -8.25 -12.60 -7.32
C ARG A 138 -7.27 -11.43 -7.31
N PHE A 139 -7.28 -10.62 -8.34
CA PHE A 139 -6.38 -9.47 -8.45
C PHE A 139 -7.12 -8.19 -8.11
N SER A 140 -6.41 -7.28 -7.47
CA SER A 140 -6.86 -5.92 -7.22
C SER A 140 -5.82 -4.95 -7.73
N ALA A 141 -6.26 -3.87 -8.35
CA ALA A 141 -5.41 -2.75 -8.71
C ALA A 141 -5.98 -1.48 -8.10
N SER A 142 -5.17 -0.67 -7.47
CA SER A 142 -5.62 0.59 -6.87
C SER A 142 -4.65 1.73 -7.05
N VAL A 143 -5.20 2.93 -6.95
CA VAL A 143 -4.48 4.20 -6.93
C VAL A 143 -5.01 5.03 -5.77
N GLY A 144 -4.14 5.78 -5.13
CA GLY A 144 -4.54 6.59 -3.98
C GLY A 144 -3.47 7.57 -3.53
N VAL A 145 -3.71 8.19 -2.40
CA VAL A 145 -2.76 9.08 -1.74
C VAL A 145 -2.20 8.36 -0.51
N GLY A 146 -0.88 8.29 -0.41
CA GLY A 146 -0.22 7.71 0.75
C GLY A 146 0.52 8.77 1.55
N ARG A 147 0.41 8.71 2.88
CA ARG A 147 1.19 9.53 3.81
C ARG A 147 1.89 8.63 4.82
N TYR A 148 3.22 8.75 4.84
CA TYR A 148 4.08 8.19 5.87
C TYR A 148 4.71 9.35 6.64
N ALA A 149 4.52 9.39 7.94
CA ALA A 149 5.17 10.36 8.81
C ALA A 149 5.96 9.59 9.87
N ILE A 150 7.28 9.70 9.84
CA ILE A 150 8.20 8.93 10.67
C ILE A 150 9.09 9.90 11.43
N ASN A 151 9.18 9.73 12.73
CA ASN A 151 10.13 10.44 13.56
C ASN A 151 11.47 9.68 13.53
N TYR A 152 12.54 10.41 13.29
CA TYR A 152 13.90 9.86 13.32
C TYR A 152 14.59 10.32 14.59
N ALA A 153 15.30 9.41 15.22
CA ALA A 153 16.31 9.76 16.22
C ALA A 153 17.65 9.86 15.50
N THR A 154 18.09 11.07 15.18
CA THR A 154 19.43 11.30 14.63
C THR A 154 20.35 11.66 15.78
N VAL A 155 21.43 10.90 15.94
CA VAL A 155 22.50 11.30 16.86
C VAL A 155 23.39 12.26 16.07
N ASP A 156 23.15 13.55 16.20
CA ASP A 156 23.96 14.57 15.55
C ASP A 156 24.82 15.29 16.58
N GLY A 157 26.15 15.11 16.43
CA GLY A 157 27.15 15.88 17.13
C GLY A 157 27.24 15.70 18.65
N ARG A 158 28.46 15.84 19.17
CA ARG A 158 28.70 15.98 20.61
C ARG A 158 28.42 17.43 21.04
N GLN A 159 27.33 17.67 21.72
CA GLN A 159 27.14 18.88 22.50
C GLN A 159 27.56 18.60 23.95
N ASN A 160 28.60 19.25 24.43
CA ASN A 160 29.17 19.08 25.78
C ASN A 160 29.66 17.64 26.13
N GLY A 161 30.12 16.85 25.14
CA GLY A 161 30.63 15.51 25.36
C GLY A 161 29.58 14.39 25.40
N GLU A 162 28.30 14.73 25.41
CA GLU A 162 27.18 13.79 25.37
C GLU A 162 26.55 13.75 23.95
N PRO A 163 26.06 12.58 23.48
CA PRO A 163 25.39 12.47 22.22
C PRO A 163 24.04 13.21 22.25
N ALA A 164 23.91 14.31 21.50
CA ALA A 164 22.64 15.00 21.36
C ALA A 164 21.73 14.22 20.40
N ILE A 165 20.60 13.73 20.92
CA ILE A 165 19.56 13.09 20.11
C ILE A 165 18.64 14.19 19.57
N ILE A 166 18.78 14.53 18.29
CA ILE A 166 17.88 15.46 17.61
C ILE A 166 16.81 14.62 16.91
N GLY A 167 15.56 14.73 17.38
CA GLY A 167 14.41 14.10 16.69
C GLY A 167 14.01 14.93 15.49
N ASP A 168 14.17 14.42 14.28
CA ASP A 168 13.61 15.01 13.06
C ASP A 168 12.38 14.22 12.61
N LYS A 169 11.39 14.93 12.07
CA LYS A 169 10.16 14.32 11.55
C LYS A 169 10.16 14.41 10.04
N GLN A 170 10.28 13.28 9.40
CA GLN A 170 10.13 13.21 7.95
C GLN A 170 8.70 12.78 7.57
N THR A 171 8.06 13.56 6.71
CA THR A 171 6.76 13.24 6.15
C THR A 171 6.90 13.06 4.64
N SER A 172 6.52 11.88 4.16
CA SER A 172 6.44 11.55 2.73
C SER A 172 4.97 11.43 2.36
N THR A 173 4.48 12.35 1.53
CA THR A 173 3.11 12.31 1.01
C THR A 173 3.18 12.30 -0.51
N GLY A 174 2.41 11.42 -1.14
CA GLY A 174 2.41 11.30 -2.58
C GLY A 174 1.31 10.38 -3.12
N LEU A 175 1.25 10.27 -4.43
CA LEU A 175 0.39 9.31 -5.11
C LEU A 175 1.02 7.92 -5.04
N PHE A 176 0.19 6.89 -4.86
CA PHE A 176 0.66 5.52 -4.97
C PHE A 176 -0.19 4.70 -5.94
N ILE A 177 0.44 3.68 -6.49
CA ILE A 177 -0.20 2.64 -7.30
C ILE A 177 0.10 1.32 -6.61
N SER A 178 -0.90 0.45 -6.55
CA SER A 178 -0.72 -0.88 -5.99
C SER A 178 -1.41 -1.97 -6.79
N ILE A 179 -0.86 -3.17 -6.67
CA ILE A 179 -1.43 -4.42 -7.19
C ILE A 179 -1.46 -5.40 -6.02
N ALA A 180 -2.57 -6.09 -5.85
CA ALA A 180 -2.73 -7.11 -4.83
C ALA A 180 -3.25 -8.44 -5.42
N TYR A 181 -2.86 -9.53 -4.80
CA TYR A 181 -3.42 -10.86 -5.00
C TYR A 181 -4.19 -11.27 -3.75
N ASN A 182 -5.47 -11.61 -3.93
CA ASN A 182 -6.37 -12.00 -2.85
C ASN A 182 -6.48 -13.53 -2.79
N PHE A 183 -6.31 -14.11 -1.61
CA PHE A 183 -6.47 -15.55 -1.35
C PHE A 183 -7.33 -15.77 -0.10
N ARG A 184 -7.86 -17.00 -0.01
CA ARG A 184 -8.83 -17.38 1.01
C ARG A 184 -8.16 -18.32 1.99
#